data_d18da857ff5d79603a86a76aa74d6a5f
#
_entry.id   d18da857ff5d79603a86a76aa74d6a5f
#
_cell.length_a   1.000
_cell.length_b   1.000
_cell.length_c   1.000
_cell.angle_alpha   90.00
_cell.angle_beta   90.00
_cell.angle_gamma   90.00
#
_symmetry.space_group_name_H-M   'P 1'
#
loop_
_entity.id
_entity.type
_entity.pdbx_description
1 polymer ?
#
loop_
_entity_poly.entity_id
_entity_poly.type
_entity_poly.pdbx_seq_one_letter_code
_entity_poly.pdbx_strand_id
1 'polypeptide(L)'
;MKIVKIPHSEGTDVNRGTEKAPDEIVKQLNECWSNENFQDNKYEVLDSSLENLKEGDIYLGGDHSISYYIFKKFFKDKKNAGILIFDAHPDLYQHFDEPMQTDWLYFLIKEKIIKPENIILVGIRNLDMKEVSVLKDYKIRYFTARQLFNNIEDHCDAIMELAKN
;
A
#
# COMPACT_ATOMS: atom_id res chain seq x y z
N MET A 1 -17.64 -7.80 -4.24
CA MET A 1 -16.41 -7.15 -3.77
C MET A 1 -16.46 -7.11 -2.24
N LYS A 2 -15.34 -7.44 -1.57
CA LYS A 2 -15.23 -7.43 -0.10
C LYS A 2 -14.32 -6.29 0.33
N ILE A 3 -14.82 -5.42 1.20
CA ILE A 3 -14.08 -4.34 1.83
C ILE A 3 -13.78 -4.77 3.27
N VAL A 4 -12.52 -4.80 3.64
CA VAL A 4 -12.08 -5.18 4.99
C VAL A 4 -11.57 -3.94 5.72
N LYS A 5 -12.21 -3.61 6.84
CA LYS A 5 -11.79 -2.50 7.70
C LYS A 5 -10.79 -3.00 8.75
N ILE A 6 -9.66 -2.31 8.86
CA ILE A 6 -8.61 -2.57 9.85
C ILE A 6 -8.33 -1.25 10.57
N PRO A 7 -9.07 -0.93 11.65
CA PRO A 7 -8.92 0.33 12.38
C PRO A 7 -7.65 0.31 13.25
N HIS A 8 -6.48 0.44 12.62
CA HIS A 8 -5.17 0.39 13.26
C HIS A 8 -4.42 1.71 13.04
N SER A 9 -3.82 2.24 14.10
CA SER A 9 -3.05 3.48 14.08
C SER A 9 -1.80 3.44 14.98
N GLU A 10 -1.37 2.25 15.40
CA GLU A 10 -0.21 2.07 16.28
C GLU A 10 1.12 2.14 15.52
N GLY A 11 1.08 2.07 14.19
CA GLY A 11 2.25 2.24 13.31
C GLY A 11 2.65 3.72 13.11
N THR A 12 2.08 4.65 13.87
CA THR A 12 2.40 6.08 13.77
C THR A 12 2.38 6.77 15.13
N ASP A 13 3.39 7.61 15.38
CA ASP A 13 3.46 8.44 16.58
C ASP A 13 2.72 9.79 16.42
N VAL A 14 2.44 10.20 15.18
CA VAL A 14 1.98 11.57 14.88
C VAL A 14 0.54 11.67 14.38
N ASN A 15 -0.03 10.62 13.82
CA ASN A 15 -1.34 10.63 13.17
C ASN A 15 -2.41 9.89 13.98
N ARG A 16 -2.52 10.22 15.27
CA ARG A 16 -3.56 9.63 16.13
C ARG A 16 -4.94 9.99 15.63
N GLY A 17 -5.86 9.00 15.66
CA GLY A 17 -7.24 9.17 15.18
C GLY A 17 -7.47 8.63 13.78
N THR A 18 -6.41 8.20 13.07
CA THR A 18 -6.54 7.60 11.72
C THR A 18 -7.26 6.26 11.74
N GLU A 19 -7.32 5.59 12.89
CA GLU A 19 -8.11 4.36 13.08
C GLU A 19 -9.61 4.54 12.80
N LYS A 20 -10.09 5.78 12.80
CA LYS A 20 -11.49 6.12 12.47
C LYS A 20 -11.75 6.19 10.96
N ALA A 21 -10.70 6.31 10.14
CA ALA A 21 -10.83 6.50 8.71
C ALA A 21 -11.61 5.38 8.01
N PRO A 22 -11.43 4.08 8.31
CA PRO A 22 -12.19 3.02 7.66
C PRO A 22 -13.71 3.18 7.79
N ASP A 23 -14.20 3.56 8.97
CA ASP A 23 -15.64 3.75 9.20
C ASP A 23 -16.18 4.97 8.45
N GLU A 24 -15.47 6.08 8.47
CA GLU A 24 -15.87 7.28 7.75
C GLU A 24 -15.84 7.09 6.23
N ILE A 25 -14.85 6.36 5.71
CA ILE A 25 -14.79 6.01 4.28
C ILE A 25 -15.99 5.15 3.88
N VAL A 26 -16.31 4.10 4.63
CA VAL A 26 -17.46 3.22 4.35
C VAL A 26 -18.77 4.00 4.42
N LYS A 27 -18.91 4.90 5.40
CA LYS A 27 -20.08 5.78 5.51
C LYS A 27 -20.25 6.63 4.24
N GLN A 28 -19.18 7.25 3.75
CA GLN A 28 -19.23 8.05 2.52
C GLN A 28 -19.51 7.18 1.28
N LEU A 29 -18.96 5.97 1.21
CA LEU A 29 -19.26 5.04 0.11
C LEU A 29 -20.74 4.67 0.04
N ASN A 30 -21.43 4.56 1.17
CA ASN A 30 -22.88 4.30 1.23
C ASN A 30 -23.72 5.48 0.73
N GLU A 31 -23.16 6.70 0.73
CA GLU A 31 -23.80 7.90 0.22
C GLU A 31 -23.50 8.14 -1.28
N CYS A 32 -22.58 7.36 -1.88
CA CYS A 32 -22.25 7.48 -3.28
C CYS A 32 -23.42 6.98 -4.17
N TRP A 33 -23.65 7.73 -5.23
CA TRP A 33 -24.66 7.39 -6.24
C TRP A 33 -24.24 6.13 -7.02
N SER A 34 -25.20 5.49 -7.66
CA SER A 34 -24.94 4.39 -8.59
C SER A 34 -24.03 4.85 -9.74
N ASN A 35 -23.29 3.91 -10.33
CA ASN A 35 -22.45 4.19 -11.50
C ASN A 35 -23.33 4.58 -12.72
N GLU A 36 -22.69 4.99 -13.81
CA GLU A 36 -23.35 5.38 -15.07
C GLU A 36 -24.26 4.31 -15.69
N ASN A 37 -24.09 3.04 -15.32
CA ASN A 37 -24.94 1.92 -15.72
C ASN A 37 -26.12 1.69 -14.75
N PHE A 38 -26.36 2.58 -13.81
CA PHE A 38 -27.42 2.50 -12.79
C PHE A 38 -27.37 1.22 -11.94
N GLN A 39 -26.16 0.65 -11.78
CA GLN A 39 -25.95 -0.52 -10.92
C GLN A 39 -25.57 -0.06 -9.51
N ASP A 40 -26.26 -0.60 -8.53
CA ASP A 40 -25.88 -0.41 -7.13
C ASP A 40 -24.47 -0.95 -6.87
N ASN A 41 -23.69 -0.21 -6.12
CA ASN A 41 -22.39 -0.66 -5.65
C ASN A 41 -22.58 -1.82 -4.66
N LYS A 42 -22.43 -3.07 -5.12
CA LYS A 42 -22.57 -4.25 -4.26
C LYS A 42 -21.22 -4.58 -3.64
N TYR A 43 -21.07 -4.35 -2.35
CA TYR A 43 -19.94 -4.77 -1.57
C TYR A 43 -20.36 -5.26 -0.18
N GLU A 44 -19.59 -6.19 0.34
CA GLU A 44 -19.68 -6.70 1.70
C GLU A 44 -18.62 -6.01 2.55
N VAL A 45 -18.97 -5.49 3.71
CA VAL A 45 -18.02 -4.86 4.65
C VAL A 45 -17.74 -5.82 5.79
N LEU A 46 -16.46 -6.06 6.05
CA LEU A 46 -15.98 -6.96 7.09
C LEU A 46 -15.11 -6.18 8.09
N ASP A 47 -15.40 -6.28 9.37
CA ASP A 47 -14.49 -5.82 10.42
C ASP A 47 -13.36 -6.83 10.65
N SER A 48 -12.15 -6.34 10.82
CA SER A 48 -10.94 -7.14 10.99
C SER A 48 -9.97 -6.45 11.96
N SER A 49 -9.11 -7.23 12.59
CA SER A 49 -7.97 -6.73 13.37
C SER A 49 -6.67 -7.36 12.84
N LEU A 50 -5.52 -6.87 13.29
CA LEU A 50 -4.22 -7.44 12.88
C LEU A 50 -4.08 -8.91 13.33
N GLU A 51 -4.63 -9.27 14.50
CA GLU A 51 -4.59 -10.65 15.04
C GLU A 51 -5.52 -11.57 14.25
N ASN A 52 -6.62 -11.03 13.72
CA ASN A 52 -7.63 -11.80 12.99
C ASN A 52 -7.91 -11.17 11.62
N LEU A 53 -6.88 -11.13 10.78
CA LEU A 53 -6.99 -10.61 9.42
C LEU A 53 -7.89 -11.49 8.56
N LYS A 54 -8.91 -10.87 7.97
CA LYS A 54 -9.81 -11.48 7.00
C LYS A 54 -9.35 -11.19 5.58
N GLU A 55 -9.63 -12.10 4.65
CA GLU A 55 -9.34 -11.91 3.23
C GLU A 55 -10.40 -11.03 2.57
N GLY A 56 -9.95 -10.09 1.75
CA GLY A 56 -10.81 -9.17 1.00
C GLY A 56 -10.17 -8.64 -0.27
N ASP A 57 -10.96 -7.91 -1.03
CA ASP A 57 -10.53 -7.28 -2.29
C ASP A 57 -9.93 -5.89 -2.03
N ILE A 58 -10.46 -5.18 -1.02
CA ILE A 58 -10.02 -3.85 -0.62
C ILE A 58 -9.80 -3.86 0.89
N TYR A 59 -8.69 -3.28 1.34
CA TYR A 59 -8.39 -3.08 2.75
C TYR A 59 -8.38 -1.58 3.07
N LEU A 60 -9.16 -1.18 4.05
CA LEU A 60 -9.20 0.18 4.57
C LEU A 60 -8.52 0.19 5.93
N GLY A 61 -7.43 0.91 6.04
CA GLY A 61 -6.64 1.02 7.26
C GLY A 61 -6.59 2.42 7.84
N GLY A 62 -6.05 2.53 9.04
CA GLY A 62 -5.75 3.81 9.67
C GLY A 62 -4.40 4.35 9.21
N ASP A 63 -3.34 3.58 9.40
CA ASP A 63 -1.99 3.93 8.94
C ASP A 63 -1.41 2.88 7.98
N HIS A 64 -0.27 3.22 7.34
CA HIS A 64 0.28 2.39 6.27
C HIS A 64 0.97 1.10 6.76
N SER A 65 1.24 0.95 8.06
CA SER A 65 1.85 -0.26 8.62
C SER A 65 0.99 -1.52 8.40
N ILE A 66 -0.34 -1.37 8.25
CA ILE A 66 -1.24 -2.49 7.98
C ILE A 66 -0.84 -3.28 6.73
N SER A 67 -0.22 -2.62 5.76
CA SER A 67 0.23 -3.26 4.52
C SER A 67 1.21 -4.38 4.76
N TYR A 68 2.13 -4.23 5.73
CA TYR A 68 3.03 -5.31 6.13
C TYR A 68 2.28 -6.56 6.58
N TYR A 69 1.31 -6.41 7.48
CA TYR A 69 0.57 -7.54 8.04
C TYR A 69 -0.30 -8.25 7.01
N ILE A 70 -0.92 -7.48 6.10
CA ILE A 70 -1.71 -8.02 4.98
C ILE A 70 -0.81 -8.83 4.06
N PHE A 71 0.31 -8.27 3.61
CA PHE A 71 1.26 -8.95 2.74
C PHE A 71 1.85 -10.19 3.40
N LYS A 72 2.28 -10.09 4.65
CA LYS A 72 2.82 -11.22 5.41
C LYS A 72 1.82 -12.37 5.51
N LYS A 73 0.54 -12.09 5.73
CA LYS A 73 -0.49 -13.13 5.87
C LYS A 73 -0.88 -13.77 4.55
N PHE A 74 -1.13 -12.97 3.52
CA PHE A 74 -1.79 -13.47 2.30
C PHE A 74 -0.84 -13.69 1.13
N PHE A 75 0.38 -13.15 1.17
CA PHE A 75 1.31 -13.20 0.04
C PHE A 75 2.63 -13.89 0.33
N LYS A 76 2.97 -14.20 1.58
CA LYS A 76 4.23 -14.85 1.99
C LYS A 76 4.57 -16.10 1.18
N ASP A 77 3.59 -16.93 0.86
CA ASP A 77 3.78 -18.19 0.16
C ASP A 77 3.56 -18.11 -1.37
N LYS A 78 3.29 -16.90 -1.88
CA LYS A 78 3.07 -16.67 -3.31
C LYS A 78 4.40 -16.35 -4.00
N LYS A 79 4.91 -17.30 -4.79
CA LYS A 79 6.25 -17.23 -5.43
C LYS A 79 6.49 -16.00 -6.31
N ASN A 80 5.45 -15.45 -6.92
CA ASN A 80 5.52 -14.34 -7.87
C ASN A 80 4.65 -13.17 -7.45
N ALA A 81 4.49 -12.95 -6.15
CA ALA A 81 3.79 -11.77 -5.68
C ALA A 81 4.56 -10.51 -6.07
N GLY A 82 3.84 -9.54 -6.65
CA GLY A 82 4.33 -8.20 -6.93
C GLY A 82 3.48 -7.16 -6.23
N ILE A 83 4.03 -5.97 -6.08
CA ILE A 83 3.33 -4.84 -5.48
C ILE A 83 3.57 -3.56 -6.28
N LEU A 84 2.48 -2.87 -6.58
CA LEU A 84 2.46 -1.54 -7.16
C LEU A 84 1.96 -0.57 -6.09
N ILE A 85 2.80 0.38 -5.69
CA ILE A 85 2.52 1.32 -4.60
C ILE A 85 2.43 2.73 -5.15
N PHE A 86 1.30 3.41 -4.88
CA PHE A 86 1.10 4.82 -5.20
C PHE A 86 1.27 5.64 -3.92
N ASP A 87 2.44 6.21 -3.73
CA ASP A 87 2.77 6.97 -2.53
C ASP A 87 3.75 8.12 -2.81
N ALA A 88 3.78 9.08 -1.89
CA ALA A 88 4.78 10.15 -1.84
C ALA A 88 6.14 9.66 -1.32
N HIS A 89 6.11 8.63 -0.48
CA HIS A 89 7.24 8.09 0.26
C HIS A 89 7.55 6.66 -0.17
N PRO A 90 8.79 6.20 -0.08
CA PRO A 90 9.13 4.81 -0.38
C PRO A 90 8.86 3.85 0.78
N ASP A 91 8.66 4.34 2.01
CA ASP A 91 8.47 3.57 3.24
C ASP A 91 9.56 2.50 3.48
N LEU A 92 10.81 2.94 3.32
CA LEU A 92 12.03 2.13 3.45
C LEU A 92 12.95 2.65 4.57
N TYR A 93 12.42 3.42 5.52
CA TYR A 93 13.16 4.13 6.56
C TYR A 93 13.56 3.18 7.72
N GLN A 94 14.72 2.60 7.69
CA GLN A 94 15.24 1.59 8.64
C GLN A 94 15.47 2.16 10.06
N HIS A 95 14.43 2.54 10.76
CA HIS A 95 14.57 3.21 12.07
C HIS A 95 13.96 2.41 13.22
N PHE A 96 12.96 1.60 12.98
CA PHE A 96 12.22 0.91 14.02
C PHE A 96 12.54 -0.59 14.04
N ASP A 97 12.28 -1.22 15.19
CA ASP A 97 12.44 -2.68 15.39
C ASP A 97 11.19 -3.44 14.91
N GLU A 98 10.04 -2.73 14.79
CA GLU A 98 8.77 -3.25 14.32
C GLU A 98 8.28 -2.46 13.10
N PRO A 99 7.43 -3.06 12.23
CA PRO A 99 6.91 -2.38 11.06
C PRO A 99 6.05 -1.18 11.42
N MET A 100 6.51 0.00 11.07
CA MET A 100 5.80 1.28 11.21
C MET A 100 5.34 1.78 9.84
N GLN A 101 4.55 2.86 9.81
CA GLN A 101 4.06 3.44 8.55
C GLN A 101 5.17 3.88 7.58
N THR A 102 6.38 4.16 8.06
CA THR A 102 7.49 4.67 7.25
C THR A 102 8.51 3.63 6.84
N ASP A 103 8.36 2.37 7.29
CA ASP A 103 9.34 1.30 7.01
C ASP A 103 8.73 -0.09 6.79
N TRP A 104 7.43 -0.19 6.69
CA TRP A 104 6.71 -1.44 6.48
C TRP A 104 7.21 -2.22 5.25
N LEU A 105 7.56 -1.51 4.16
CA LEU A 105 8.06 -2.12 2.93
C LEU A 105 9.46 -2.69 3.12
N TYR A 106 10.31 -2.00 3.90
CA TYR A 106 11.62 -2.52 4.26
C TYR A 106 11.53 -3.87 4.99
N PHE A 107 10.58 -4.02 5.93
CA PHE A 107 10.36 -5.28 6.63
C PHE A 107 9.92 -6.42 5.70
N LEU A 108 9.06 -6.15 4.71
CA LEU A 108 8.69 -7.15 3.71
C LEU A 108 9.90 -7.67 2.92
N ILE A 109 10.83 -6.78 2.57
CA ILE A 109 12.08 -7.14 1.87
C ILE A 109 13.02 -7.91 2.80
N LYS A 110 13.26 -7.40 4.00
CA LYS A 110 14.13 -7.99 5.02
C LYS A 110 13.71 -9.42 5.37
N GLU A 111 12.43 -9.66 5.51
CA GLU A 111 11.85 -10.98 5.80
C GLU A 111 11.67 -11.85 4.54
N LYS A 112 12.06 -11.36 3.37
CA LYS A 112 11.94 -12.07 2.07
C LYS A 112 10.51 -12.47 1.72
N ILE A 113 9.53 -11.69 2.16
CA ILE A 113 8.12 -11.88 1.82
C ILE A 113 7.88 -11.43 0.38
N ILE A 114 8.54 -10.34 -0.04
CA ILE A 114 8.53 -9.85 -1.41
C ILE A 114 9.95 -9.69 -1.93
N LYS A 115 10.14 -9.94 -3.21
CA LYS A 115 11.42 -9.69 -3.88
C LYS A 115 11.48 -8.23 -4.34
N PRO A 116 12.63 -7.55 -4.17
CA PRO A 116 12.78 -6.14 -4.58
C PRO A 116 12.45 -5.89 -6.05
N GLU A 117 12.77 -6.83 -6.94
CA GLU A 117 12.47 -6.75 -8.37
C GLU A 117 10.97 -6.75 -8.68
N ASN A 118 10.13 -7.21 -7.74
CA ASN A 118 8.68 -7.26 -7.87
C ASN A 118 7.98 -6.03 -7.23
N ILE A 119 8.74 -4.99 -6.88
CA ILE A 119 8.23 -3.77 -6.29
C ILE A 119 8.32 -2.64 -7.32
N ILE A 120 7.22 -1.91 -7.48
CA ILE A 120 7.16 -0.68 -8.28
C ILE A 120 6.55 0.43 -7.41
N LEU A 121 7.30 1.51 -7.21
CA LEU A 121 6.84 2.69 -6.48
C LEU A 121 6.49 3.80 -7.45
N VAL A 122 5.35 4.44 -7.27
CA VAL A 122 4.82 5.46 -8.17
C VAL A 122 4.41 6.72 -7.41
N GLY A 123 4.89 7.88 -7.86
CA GLY A 123 4.54 9.16 -7.26
C GLY A 123 5.53 9.65 -6.20
N ILE A 124 6.69 9.03 -6.10
CA ILE A 124 7.70 9.35 -5.10
C ILE A 124 8.16 10.80 -5.24
N ARG A 125 8.13 11.54 -4.12
CA ARG A 125 8.55 12.96 -4.06
C ARG A 125 9.18 13.39 -2.74
N ASN A 126 9.03 12.59 -1.67
CA ASN A 126 9.69 12.81 -0.38
C ASN A 126 10.58 11.61 -0.08
N LEU A 127 11.86 11.84 0.00
CA LEU A 127 12.88 10.80 0.14
C LEU A 127 13.88 11.23 1.23
N ASP A 128 14.14 10.35 2.18
CA ASP A 128 15.32 10.45 3.05
C ASP A 128 16.54 9.84 2.36
N MET A 129 17.74 10.32 2.72
CA MET A 129 18.99 9.80 2.14
C MET A 129 19.22 8.31 2.43
N LYS A 130 18.72 7.80 3.57
CA LYS A 130 18.79 6.37 3.89
C LYS A 130 17.90 5.56 2.95
N GLU A 131 16.71 6.04 2.64
CA GLU A 131 15.79 5.40 1.70
C GLU A 131 16.35 5.38 0.29
N VAL A 132 17.03 6.47 -0.13
CA VAL A 132 17.74 6.53 -1.43
C VAL A 132 18.79 5.44 -1.53
N SER A 133 19.52 5.15 -0.44
CA SER A 133 20.51 4.07 -0.42
C SER A 133 19.83 2.70 -0.58
N VAL A 134 18.74 2.45 0.14
CA VAL A 134 17.97 1.20 0.03
C VAL A 134 17.42 0.99 -1.38
N LEU A 135 16.83 2.04 -1.98
CA LEU A 135 16.33 1.98 -3.36
C LEU A 135 17.42 1.55 -4.35
N LYS A 136 18.65 2.09 -4.19
CA LYS A 136 19.79 1.75 -5.04
C LYS A 136 20.33 0.36 -4.78
N ASP A 137 20.54 -0.01 -3.51
CA ASP A 137 21.14 -1.28 -3.12
C ASP A 137 20.27 -2.47 -3.54
N TYR A 138 18.96 -2.35 -3.39
CA TYR A 138 18.00 -3.35 -3.80
C TYR A 138 17.50 -3.19 -5.25
N LYS A 139 17.91 -2.12 -5.96
CA LYS A 139 17.50 -1.82 -7.33
C LYS A 139 15.97 -1.75 -7.51
N ILE A 140 15.28 -1.19 -6.51
CA ILE A 140 13.83 -1.05 -6.53
C ILE A 140 13.45 -0.03 -7.61
N ARG A 141 12.45 -0.40 -8.42
CA ARG A 141 11.94 0.49 -9.48
C ARG A 141 11.03 1.54 -8.90
N TYR A 142 11.26 2.79 -9.27
CA TYR A 142 10.36 3.87 -8.85
C TYR A 142 10.22 4.96 -9.90
N PHE A 143 9.06 5.60 -9.89
CA PHE A 143 8.71 6.74 -10.73
C PHE A 143 8.40 7.93 -9.83
N THR A 144 9.09 9.03 -10.06
CA THR A 144 8.84 10.24 -9.27
C THR A 144 7.59 10.98 -9.76
N ALA A 145 6.94 11.71 -8.85
CA ALA A 145 5.79 12.56 -9.21
C ALA A 145 6.15 13.56 -10.34
N ARG A 146 7.40 14.06 -10.35
CA ARG A 146 7.87 14.97 -11.39
C ARG A 146 7.96 14.32 -12.77
N GLN A 147 8.41 13.06 -12.84
CA GLN A 147 8.42 12.30 -14.10
C GLN A 147 7.01 12.12 -14.63
N LEU A 148 6.09 11.67 -13.77
CA LEU A 148 4.67 11.47 -14.13
C LEU A 148 4.03 12.76 -14.63
N PHE A 149 4.27 13.88 -13.94
CA PHE A 149 3.73 15.18 -14.34
C PHE A 149 4.19 15.61 -15.74
N ASN A 150 5.44 15.32 -16.10
CA ASN A 150 6.01 15.71 -17.40
C ASN A 150 5.48 14.86 -18.56
N ASN A 151 5.22 13.56 -18.34
CA ASN A 151 4.71 12.66 -19.38
C ASN A 151 3.99 11.46 -18.72
N ILE A 152 2.72 11.62 -18.44
CA ILE A 152 1.95 10.60 -17.73
C ILE A 152 1.69 9.37 -18.60
N GLU A 153 1.40 9.52 -19.88
CA GLU A 153 1.04 8.43 -20.78
C GLU A 153 2.17 7.43 -20.94
N ASP A 154 3.35 7.88 -21.33
CA ASP A 154 4.52 7.00 -21.51
C ASP A 154 4.92 6.31 -20.19
N HIS A 155 4.79 7.00 -19.05
CA HIS A 155 5.11 6.39 -17.76
C HIS A 155 4.05 5.38 -17.32
N CYS A 156 2.77 5.62 -17.60
CA CYS A 156 1.72 4.62 -17.35
C CYS A 156 1.96 3.36 -18.17
N ASP A 157 2.29 3.50 -19.47
CA ASP A 157 2.60 2.36 -20.33
C ASP A 157 3.81 1.58 -19.81
N ALA A 158 4.87 2.28 -19.42
CA ALA A 158 6.07 1.66 -18.83
C ALA A 158 5.76 0.92 -17.53
N ILE A 159 4.96 1.50 -16.62
CA ILE A 159 4.55 0.89 -15.36
C ILE A 159 3.72 -0.37 -15.64
N MET A 160 2.75 -0.29 -16.56
CA MET A 160 1.91 -1.42 -16.92
C MET A 160 2.70 -2.56 -17.54
N GLU A 161 3.70 -2.27 -18.38
CA GLU A 161 4.58 -3.29 -18.95
C GLU A 161 5.43 -3.97 -17.88
N LEU A 162 5.98 -3.20 -16.94
CA LEU A 162 6.73 -3.73 -15.81
C LEU A 162 5.88 -4.58 -14.86
N ALA A 163 4.60 -4.25 -14.69
CA ALA A 163 3.69 -4.98 -13.81
C ALA A 163 3.19 -6.32 -14.39
N LYS A 164 3.36 -6.54 -15.71
CA LYS A 164 2.99 -7.81 -16.39
C LYS A 164 4.06 -8.89 -16.26
N ASN A 165 5.30 -8.50 -15.99
CA ASN A 165 6.49 -9.37 -15.94
C ASN A 165 6.91 -9.68 -14.51
#